data_54290ef6da3376d439d57ecaa8fd0691
#
_entry.id   54290ef6da3376d439d57ecaa8fd0691
#
_cell.length_a   1.000
_cell.length_b   1.000
_cell.length_c   1.000
_cell.angle_alpha   90.00
_cell.angle_beta   90.00
_cell.angle_gamma   90.00
#
_symmetry.space_group_name_H-M   'P 1'
#
loop_
_entity.id
_entity.type
_entity.pdbx_description
1 polymer ?
#
loop_
_entity_poly.entity_id
_entity_poly.type
_entity_poly.pdbx_seq_one_letter_code
_entity_poly.pdbx_strand_id
1 'polypeptide(L)'
;NVTLRQISQELGISYGNVTYHFSNKSKLLDSIYEDMNIKLTQIQSMLQPDEQLLKYFLKLPDYNFDITLEYIFFYKDFLELKRKYSEFYEKVEIKNQIRRNQWLQLLSALQQNEYLKKELTSEDLNYIIELSISMRMFYFQNTDLKQIEKNTFKDKVNQLLLPYLSDHGLQIYKGTSLQQ
;
A
#
# COMPACT_ATOMS: atom_id res chain seq x y z
N ASN A 1 0.55 20.71 13.47
CA ASN A 1 1.16 21.43 12.33
C ASN A 1 2.67 21.63 12.55
N VAL A 2 3.46 20.58 12.23
CA VAL A 2 4.93 20.59 12.41
C VAL A 2 5.58 21.46 11.34
N THR A 3 6.54 22.32 11.73
CA THR A 3 7.32 23.19 10.84
C THR A 3 8.71 22.62 10.55
N LEU A 4 9.37 23.07 9.46
CA LEU A 4 10.75 22.66 9.16
C LEU A 4 11.73 23.02 10.29
N ARG A 5 11.48 24.12 11.04
CA ARG A 5 12.27 24.51 12.19
C ARG A 5 12.12 23.52 13.35
N GLN A 6 10.89 23.07 13.64
CA GLN A 6 10.67 22.05 14.67
C GLN A 6 11.31 20.70 14.28
N ILE A 7 11.21 20.33 13.00
CA ILE A 7 11.90 19.13 12.48
C ILE A 7 13.41 19.24 12.67
N SER A 8 14.02 20.40 12.33
CA SER A 8 15.47 20.60 12.53
C SER A 8 15.88 20.49 13.97
N GLN A 9 15.09 21.04 14.89
CA GLN A 9 15.33 20.96 16.34
C GLN A 9 15.25 19.52 16.85
N GLU A 10 14.24 18.77 16.44
CA GLU A 10 14.05 17.35 16.83
C GLU A 10 15.17 16.46 16.34
N LEU A 11 15.67 16.73 15.12
CA LEU A 11 16.78 16.00 14.52
C LEU A 11 18.17 16.46 15.00
N GLY A 12 18.27 17.52 15.80
CA GLY A 12 19.54 18.07 16.27
C GLY A 12 20.41 18.67 15.15
N ILE A 13 19.82 19.11 14.04
CA ILE A 13 20.52 19.71 12.90
C ILE A 13 20.13 21.19 12.73
N SER A 14 21.00 21.96 12.04
CA SER A 14 20.69 23.39 11.83
C SER A 14 19.49 23.58 10.89
N TYR A 15 18.67 24.61 11.15
CA TYR A 15 17.58 24.98 10.25
C TYR A 15 18.08 25.31 8.83
N GLY A 16 19.28 25.93 8.71
CA GLY A 16 19.92 26.20 7.43
C GLY A 16 20.23 24.93 6.63
N ASN A 17 20.64 23.85 7.30
CA ASN A 17 20.84 22.55 6.66
C ASN A 17 19.53 21.99 6.10
N VAL A 18 18.44 22.02 6.87
CA VAL A 18 17.12 21.56 6.40
C VAL A 18 16.66 22.38 5.19
N THR A 19 16.74 23.70 5.25
CA THR A 19 16.27 24.59 4.17
C THR A 19 17.16 24.58 2.93
N TYR A 20 18.41 24.19 3.07
CA TYR A 20 19.31 23.94 1.93
C TYR A 20 18.79 22.76 1.07
N HIS A 21 18.34 21.67 1.70
CA HIS A 21 17.82 20.50 1.00
C HIS A 21 16.33 20.63 0.64
N PHE A 22 15.52 21.25 1.50
CA PHE A 22 14.07 21.35 1.34
C PHE A 22 13.62 22.80 1.53
N SER A 23 13.42 23.52 0.42
CA SER A 23 13.04 24.95 0.44
C SER A 23 11.71 25.22 1.17
N ASN A 24 10.85 24.21 1.27
CA ASN A 24 9.58 24.27 2.00
C ASN A 24 9.10 22.86 2.38
N LYS A 25 8.01 22.80 3.17
CA LYS A 25 7.45 21.53 3.67
C LYS A 25 6.87 20.65 2.55
N SER A 26 6.36 21.24 1.45
CA SER A 26 5.88 20.47 0.30
C SER A 26 7.02 19.67 -0.36
N LYS A 27 8.20 20.29 -0.51
CA LYS A 27 9.38 19.62 -1.06
C LYS A 27 9.88 18.47 -0.15
N LEU A 28 9.81 18.66 1.16
CA LEU A 28 10.11 17.59 2.11
C LEU A 28 9.10 16.43 1.98
N LEU A 29 7.80 16.74 1.88
CA LEU A 29 6.76 15.73 1.67
C LEU A 29 6.95 14.98 0.34
N ASP A 30 7.27 15.69 -0.74
CA ASP A 30 7.60 15.08 -2.04
C ASP A 30 8.74 14.05 -1.89
N SER A 31 9.82 14.42 -1.18
CA SER A 31 10.99 13.54 -1.00
C SER A 31 10.67 12.30 -0.14
N ILE A 32 9.94 12.49 0.97
CA ILE A 32 9.53 11.37 1.83
C ILE A 32 8.59 10.41 1.08
N TYR A 33 7.66 10.96 0.29
CA TYR A 33 6.74 10.17 -0.51
C TYR A 33 7.45 9.39 -1.63
N GLU A 34 8.46 10.00 -2.27
CA GLU A 34 9.26 9.30 -3.28
C GLU A 34 10.08 8.16 -2.67
N ASP A 35 10.66 8.35 -1.50
CA ASP A 35 11.36 7.29 -0.75
C ASP A 35 10.41 6.10 -0.44
N MET A 36 9.21 6.40 0.05
CA MET A 36 8.17 5.38 0.22
C MET A 36 7.83 4.64 -1.08
N ASN A 37 7.71 5.38 -2.21
CA ASN A 37 7.41 4.77 -3.51
C ASN A 37 8.53 3.86 -4.00
N ILE A 38 9.79 4.23 -3.81
CA ILE A 38 10.94 3.40 -4.17
C ILE A 38 10.87 2.07 -3.41
N LYS A 39 10.66 2.10 -2.10
CA LYS A 39 10.52 0.90 -1.26
C LYS A 39 9.35 0.01 -1.71
N LEU A 40 8.18 0.60 -2.00
CA LEU A 40 7.01 -0.13 -2.49
C LEU A 40 7.25 -0.77 -3.87
N THR A 41 7.95 -0.07 -4.77
CA THR A 41 8.26 -0.57 -6.12
C THR A 41 9.26 -1.73 -6.07
N GLN A 42 10.24 -1.69 -5.17
CA GLN A 42 11.19 -2.79 -5.00
C GLN A 42 10.51 -4.11 -4.64
N ILE A 43 9.46 -4.07 -3.82
CA ILE A 43 8.66 -5.27 -3.49
C ILE A 43 8.00 -5.85 -4.76
N GLN A 44 7.46 -5.00 -5.63
CA GLN A 44 6.80 -5.44 -6.86
C GLN A 44 7.77 -6.05 -7.87
N SER A 45 9.03 -5.59 -7.92
CA SER A 45 10.05 -6.14 -8.81
C SER A 45 10.54 -7.54 -8.42
N MET A 46 10.25 -7.98 -7.20
CA MET A 46 10.54 -9.35 -6.73
C MET A 46 9.50 -10.38 -7.20
N LEU A 47 8.47 -9.93 -7.94
CA LEU A 47 7.44 -10.79 -8.53
C LEU A 47 8.05 -11.69 -9.61
N GLN A 48 8.17 -12.97 -9.33
CA GLN A 48 8.39 -14.01 -10.35
C GLN A 48 7.04 -14.65 -10.67
N PRO A 49 6.61 -14.66 -11.93
CA PRO A 49 5.41 -15.38 -12.35
C PRO A 49 5.74 -16.87 -12.42
N ASP A 50 5.50 -17.59 -11.34
CA ASP A 50 5.60 -19.05 -11.32
C ASP A 50 4.36 -19.67 -10.67
N GLU A 51 4.39 -21.01 -10.47
CA GLU A 51 3.32 -21.80 -9.84
C GLU A 51 2.91 -21.31 -8.43
N GLN A 52 3.53 -20.26 -7.91
CA GLN A 52 3.28 -19.68 -6.59
C GLN A 52 2.67 -18.27 -6.62
N LEU A 53 2.21 -17.80 -7.80
CA LEU A 53 1.72 -16.44 -7.95
C LEU A 53 0.65 -16.05 -6.90
N LEU A 54 -0.31 -16.93 -6.61
CA LEU A 54 -1.31 -16.67 -5.58
C LEU A 54 -0.69 -16.64 -4.17
N LYS A 55 0.23 -17.55 -3.84
CA LYS A 55 0.91 -17.55 -2.54
C LYS A 55 1.71 -16.28 -2.33
N TYR A 56 2.36 -15.82 -3.39
CA TYR A 56 3.07 -14.56 -3.36
C TYR A 56 2.10 -13.38 -3.16
N PHE A 57 1.00 -13.33 -3.92
CA PHE A 57 -0.03 -12.30 -3.77
C PHE A 57 -0.53 -12.21 -2.31
N LEU A 58 -0.78 -13.34 -1.68
CA LEU A 58 -1.25 -13.41 -0.30
C LEU A 58 -0.21 -12.94 0.75
N LYS A 59 1.08 -12.86 0.37
CA LYS A 59 2.15 -12.32 1.21
C LYS A 59 2.38 -10.81 1.01
N LEU A 60 1.87 -10.21 -0.06
CA LEU A 60 2.06 -8.77 -0.33
C LEU A 60 1.63 -7.86 0.82
N PRO A 61 0.53 -8.14 1.57
CA PRO A 61 0.19 -7.35 2.74
C PRO A 61 1.30 -7.33 3.80
N ASP A 62 2.02 -8.45 4.01
CA ASP A 62 3.13 -8.51 4.97
C ASP A 62 4.29 -7.59 4.56
N TYR A 63 4.68 -7.61 3.29
CA TYR A 63 5.77 -6.77 2.77
C TYR A 63 5.41 -5.28 2.80
N ASN A 64 4.16 -4.95 2.47
CA ASN A 64 3.70 -3.57 2.46
C ASN A 64 3.44 -3.02 3.86
N PHE A 65 3.20 -3.87 4.86
CA PHE A 65 2.83 -3.47 6.21
C PHE A 65 3.93 -2.63 6.88
N ASP A 66 5.16 -3.11 6.87
CA ASP A 66 6.28 -2.44 7.55
C ASP A 66 6.57 -1.08 6.91
N ILE A 67 6.53 -1.01 5.56
CA ILE A 67 6.65 0.27 4.84
C ILE A 67 5.48 1.20 5.19
N THR A 68 4.25 0.69 5.25
CA THR A 68 3.10 1.50 5.62
C THR A 68 3.23 2.07 7.02
N LEU A 69 3.75 1.30 7.99
CA LEU A 69 3.99 1.79 9.36
C LEU A 69 5.08 2.85 9.41
N GLU A 70 6.16 2.69 8.66
CA GLU A 70 7.24 3.69 8.59
C GLU A 70 6.71 5.05 8.08
N TYR A 71 5.76 5.03 7.15
CA TYR A 71 5.15 6.23 6.56
C TYR A 71 3.70 6.45 7.00
N ILE A 72 3.33 5.98 8.19
CA ILE A 72 1.94 5.93 8.68
C ILE A 72 1.23 7.29 8.67
N PHE A 73 1.97 8.39 8.80
CA PHE A 73 1.39 9.74 8.80
C PHE A 73 0.68 10.08 7.48
N PHE A 74 1.08 9.49 6.33
CA PHE A 74 0.37 9.65 5.07
C PHE A 74 -1.05 9.06 5.12
N TYR A 75 -1.27 8.06 5.96
CA TYR A 75 -2.59 7.48 6.19
C TYR A 75 -3.37 8.24 7.26
N LYS A 76 -2.73 8.54 8.40
CA LYS A 76 -3.36 9.23 9.54
C LYS A 76 -3.78 10.65 9.18
N ASP A 77 -2.94 11.38 8.47
CA ASP A 77 -3.14 12.80 8.15
C ASP A 77 -3.63 13.02 6.69
N PHE A 78 -4.09 11.95 6.03
CA PHE A 78 -4.44 11.95 4.60
C PHE A 78 -5.31 13.15 4.17
N LEU A 79 -6.42 13.40 4.87
CA LEU A 79 -7.35 14.48 4.53
C LEU A 79 -6.74 15.87 4.75
N GLU A 80 -5.93 16.03 5.80
CA GLU A 80 -5.22 17.29 6.05
C GLU A 80 -4.17 17.55 4.98
N LEU A 81 -3.37 16.54 4.63
CA LEU A 81 -2.36 16.63 3.58
C LEU A 81 -2.99 16.96 2.23
N LYS A 82 -4.07 16.28 1.85
CA LYS A 82 -4.81 16.54 0.61
C LYS A 82 -5.29 17.98 0.54
N ARG A 83 -5.89 18.49 1.62
CA ARG A 83 -6.46 19.84 1.65
C ARG A 83 -5.39 20.94 1.65
N LYS A 84 -4.24 20.67 2.28
CA LYS A 84 -3.22 21.70 2.53
C LYS A 84 -2.12 21.73 1.47
N TYR A 85 -1.84 20.62 0.82
CA TYR A 85 -0.75 20.44 -0.14
C TYR A 85 -1.29 19.85 -1.44
N SER A 86 -2.15 20.62 -2.15
CA SER A 86 -2.82 20.15 -3.38
C SER A 86 -1.85 19.69 -4.48
N GLU A 87 -0.79 20.46 -4.75
CA GLU A 87 0.23 20.10 -5.76
C GLU A 87 0.96 18.79 -5.41
N PHE A 88 1.27 18.57 -4.13
CA PHE A 88 1.81 17.30 -3.66
C PHE A 88 0.81 16.16 -3.90
N TYR A 89 -0.47 16.42 -3.59
CA TYR A 89 -1.51 15.41 -3.72
C TYR A 89 -1.78 15.00 -5.18
N GLU A 90 -1.67 15.91 -6.13
CA GLU A 90 -1.75 15.61 -7.58
C GLU A 90 -0.69 14.59 -7.98
N LYS A 91 0.54 14.72 -7.49
CA LYS A 91 1.61 13.74 -7.72
C LYS A 91 1.31 12.39 -7.07
N VAL A 92 0.75 12.41 -5.85
CA VAL A 92 0.29 11.19 -5.15
C VAL A 92 -0.76 10.48 -6.00
N GLU A 93 -1.71 11.20 -6.59
CA GLU A 93 -2.77 10.62 -7.42
C GLU A 93 -2.23 9.97 -8.69
N ILE A 94 -1.27 10.61 -9.37
CA ILE A 94 -0.59 10.03 -10.55
C ILE A 94 0.09 8.70 -10.18
N LYS A 95 0.83 8.66 -9.07
CA LYS A 95 1.49 7.43 -8.60
C LYS A 95 0.47 6.35 -8.18
N ASN A 96 -0.64 6.74 -7.57
CA ASN A 96 -1.72 5.83 -7.22
C ASN A 96 -2.37 5.21 -8.47
N GLN A 97 -2.55 5.99 -9.54
CA GLN A 97 -3.09 5.46 -10.80
C GLN A 97 -2.14 4.44 -11.44
N ILE A 98 -0.84 4.69 -11.42
CA ILE A 98 0.17 3.72 -11.90
C ILE A 98 0.08 2.42 -11.09
N ARG A 99 0.03 2.51 -9.76
CA ARG A 99 -0.10 1.33 -8.89
C ARG A 99 -1.41 0.58 -9.12
N ARG A 100 -2.52 1.29 -9.33
CA ARG A 100 -3.81 0.67 -9.65
C ARG A 100 -3.70 -0.18 -10.92
N ASN A 101 -3.05 0.32 -11.96
CA ASN A 101 -2.84 -0.42 -13.20
C ASN A 101 -1.96 -1.66 -12.98
N GLN A 102 -0.91 -1.57 -12.18
CA GLN A 102 -0.07 -2.72 -11.81
C GLN A 102 -0.86 -3.79 -11.04
N TRP A 103 -1.71 -3.37 -10.09
CA TRP A 103 -2.61 -4.29 -9.38
C TRP A 103 -3.61 -4.97 -10.32
N LEU A 104 -4.16 -4.23 -11.29
CA LEU A 104 -5.07 -4.78 -12.28
C LEU A 104 -4.37 -5.84 -13.15
N GLN A 105 -3.14 -5.59 -13.58
CA GLN A 105 -2.33 -6.57 -14.31
C GLN A 105 -2.08 -7.84 -13.47
N LEU A 106 -1.77 -7.69 -12.18
CA LEU A 106 -1.54 -8.81 -11.28
C LEU A 106 -2.82 -9.63 -11.05
N LEU A 107 -3.97 -8.99 -10.80
CA LEU A 107 -5.26 -9.70 -10.67
C LEU A 107 -5.65 -10.39 -11.98
N SER A 108 -5.38 -9.78 -13.13
CA SER A 108 -5.61 -10.40 -14.44
C SER A 108 -4.70 -11.65 -14.64
N ALA A 109 -3.46 -11.59 -14.19
CA ALA A 109 -2.57 -12.74 -14.22
C ALA A 109 -3.05 -13.87 -13.27
N LEU A 110 -3.56 -13.54 -12.08
CA LEU A 110 -4.17 -14.53 -11.20
C LEU A 110 -5.41 -15.19 -11.83
N GLN A 111 -6.22 -14.44 -12.58
CA GLN A 111 -7.38 -14.98 -13.29
C GLN A 111 -6.96 -15.87 -14.45
N GLN A 112 -5.96 -15.47 -15.25
CA GLN A 112 -5.42 -16.26 -16.36
C GLN A 112 -4.81 -17.60 -15.89
N ASN A 113 -4.22 -17.61 -14.68
CA ASN A 113 -3.70 -18.82 -14.05
C ASN A 113 -4.75 -19.58 -13.22
N GLU A 114 -6.03 -19.30 -13.45
CA GLU A 114 -7.17 -20.00 -12.85
C GLU A 114 -7.24 -19.93 -11.31
N TYR A 115 -6.55 -18.98 -10.68
CA TYR A 115 -6.67 -18.74 -9.23
C TYR A 115 -7.92 -17.93 -8.87
N LEU A 116 -8.36 -17.05 -9.78
CA LEU A 116 -9.64 -16.34 -9.68
C LEU A 116 -10.69 -16.96 -10.58
N LYS A 117 -11.96 -16.73 -10.26
CA LYS A 117 -13.11 -17.16 -11.07
C LYS A 117 -13.02 -16.59 -12.49
N LYS A 118 -13.29 -17.41 -13.49
CA LYS A 118 -13.18 -17.04 -14.93
C LYS A 118 -14.23 -15.99 -15.37
N GLU A 119 -15.38 -15.99 -14.72
CA GLU A 119 -16.48 -15.08 -15.01
C GLU A 119 -16.27 -13.64 -14.52
N LEU A 120 -15.22 -13.35 -13.75
CA LEU A 120 -14.96 -12.00 -13.28
C LEU A 120 -14.64 -11.07 -14.45
N THR A 121 -15.31 -9.94 -14.46
CA THR A 121 -15.13 -8.86 -15.43
C THR A 121 -13.98 -7.95 -15.01
N SER A 122 -13.52 -7.09 -15.91
CA SER A 122 -12.57 -6.01 -15.56
C SER A 122 -13.12 -5.07 -14.48
N GLU A 123 -14.45 -4.90 -14.42
CA GLU A 123 -15.12 -4.11 -13.40
C GLU A 123 -15.01 -4.76 -12.02
N ASP A 124 -15.20 -6.09 -11.94
CA ASP A 124 -15.00 -6.86 -10.71
C ASP A 124 -13.56 -6.77 -10.21
N LEU A 125 -12.56 -6.88 -11.09
CA LEU A 125 -11.16 -6.74 -10.72
C LEU A 125 -10.84 -5.33 -10.19
N ASN A 126 -11.38 -4.28 -10.81
CA ASN A 126 -11.27 -2.91 -10.29
C ASN A 126 -11.93 -2.76 -8.92
N TYR A 127 -13.10 -3.37 -8.73
CA TYR A 127 -13.80 -3.34 -7.44
C TYR A 127 -12.99 -4.00 -6.32
N ILE A 128 -12.33 -5.13 -6.58
CA ILE A 128 -11.41 -5.78 -5.63
C ILE A 128 -10.30 -4.81 -5.22
N ILE A 129 -9.73 -4.07 -6.18
CA ILE A 129 -8.67 -3.08 -5.89
C ILE A 129 -9.21 -1.97 -5.00
N GLU A 130 -10.39 -1.44 -5.31
CA GLU A 130 -11.04 -0.36 -4.54
C GLU A 130 -11.36 -0.79 -3.10
N LEU A 131 -11.89 -1.99 -2.93
CA LEU A 131 -12.13 -2.56 -1.60
C LEU A 131 -10.82 -2.69 -0.81
N SER A 132 -9.76 -3.19 -1.44
CA SER A 132 -8.46 -3.36 -0.80
C SER A 132 -7.85 -2.02 -0.38
N ILE A 133 -7.95 -0.99 -1.21
CA ILE A 133 -7.49 0.37 -0.88
C ILE A 133 -8.31 0.95 0.27
N SER A 134 -9.64 0.86 0.19
CA SER A 134 -10.56 1.39 1.20
C SER A 134 -10.35 0.73 2.56
N MET A 135 -10.20 -0.61 2.58
CA MET A 135 -9.94 -1.36 3.79
C MET A 135 -8.58 -0.97 4.43
N ARG A 136 -7.51 -0.83 3.63
CA ARG A 136 -6.21 -0.36 4.13
C ARG A 136 -6.31 1.04 4.73
N MET A 137 -6.92 1.97 4.01
CA MET A 137 -7.10 3.34 4.49
C MET A 137 -7.88 3.34 5.81
N PHE A 138 -9.01 2.63 5.87
CA PHE A 138 -9.82 2.53 7.08
C PHE A 138 -9.03 1.91 8.24
N TYR A 139 -8.31 0.80 8.00
CA TYR A 139 -7.53 0.12 9.03
C TYR A 139 -6.48 1.02 9.66
N PHE A 140 -5.63 1.65 8.84
CA PHE A 140 -4.56 2.50 9.34
C PHE A 140 -5.04 3.84 9.90
N GLN A 141 -6.14 4.39 9.41
CA GLN A 141 -6.73 5.62 9.96
C GLN A 141 -7.37 5.41 11.34
N ASN A 142 -8.08 4.30 11.54
CA ASN A 142 -8.95 4.11 12.68
C ASN A 142 -8.38 3.21 13.78
N THR A 143 -7.34 2.43 13.48
CA THR A 143 -6.69 1.59 14.50
C THR A 143 -5.67 2.41 15.29
N ASP A 144 -5.67 2.29 16.61
CA ASP A 144 -4.61 2.85 17.46
C ASP A 144 -3.26 2.25 17.08
N LEU A 145 -2.20 3.07 17.07
CA LEU A 145 -0.85 2.63 16.68
C LEU A 145 -0.35 1.44 17.51
N LYS A 146 -0.75 1.36 18.79
CA LYS A 146 -0.40 0.24 19.69
C LYS A 146 -1.18 -1.03 19.40
N GLN A 147 -2.25 -0.97 18.62
CA GLN A 147 -3.15 -2.08 18.27
C GLN A 147 -3.01 -2.50 16.80
N ILE A 148 -2.12 -1.85 16.07
CA ILE A 148 -1.85 -2.21 14.68
C ILE A 148 -1.01 -3.48 14.66
N GLU A 149 -1.59 -4.58 14.19
CA GLU A 149 -0.96 -5.90 14.11
C GLU A 149 -0.87 -6.39 12.66
N LYS A 150 0.31 -6.88 12.28
CA LYS A 150 0.63 -7.34 10.93
C LYS A 150 -0.26 -8.50 10.47
N ASN A 151 -0.41 -9.54 11.30
CA ASN A 151 -1.22 -10.69 10.94
C ASN A 151 -2.71 -10.34 10.81
N THR A 152 -3.25 -9.56 11.73
CA THR A 152 -4.63 -9.07 11.66
C THR A 152 -4.87 -8.26 10.39
N PHE A 153 -3.93 -7.40 10.01
CA PHE A 153 -4.00 -6.63 8.77
C PHE A 153 -3.98 -7.54 7.55
N LYS A 154 -3.00 -8.45 7.47
CA LYS A 154 -2.86 -9.42 6.38
C LYS A 154 -4.14 -10.23 6.17
N ASP A 155 -4.67 -10.79 7.26
CA ASP A 155 -5.87 -11.62 7.20
C ASP A 155 -7.07 -10.84 6.68
N LYS A 156 -7.27 -9.61 7.15
CA LYS A 156 -8.35 -8.74 6.64
C LYS A 156 -8.21 -8.43 5.15
N VAL A 157 -7.00 -8.14 4.68
CA VAL A 157 -6.75 -7.87 3.24
C VAL A 157 -7.02 -9.13 2.42
N ASN A 158 -6.48 -10.27 2.83
CA ASN A 158 -6.60 -11.52 2.10
C ASN A 158 -8.04 -12.07 2.09
N GLN A 159 -8.81 -11.88 3.16
CA GLN A 159 -10.22 -12.27 3.22
C GLN A 159 -11.08 -11.58 2.16
N LEU A 160 -10.71 -10.37 1.74
CA LEU A 160 -11.42 -9.68 0.64
C LEU A 160 -11.38 -10.46 -0.68
N LEU A 161 -10.36 -11.29 -0.88
CA LEU A 161 -10.22 -12.06 -2.10
C LEU A 161 -11.07 -13.33 -2.12
N LEU A 162 -11.47 -13.85 -0.95
CA LEU A 162 -12.16 -15.14 -0.81
C LEU A 162 -13.37 -15.33 -1.75
N PRO A 163 -14.30 -14.35 -1.89
CA PRO A 163 -15.47 -14.51 -2.76
C PRO A 163 -15.13 -14.66 -4.24
N TYR A 164 -13.94 -14.23 -4.63
CA TYR A 164 -13.49 -14.17 -6.02
C TYR A 164 -12.54 -15.30 -6.40
N LEU A 165 -12.08 -16.11 -5.43
CA LEU A 165 -11.24 -17.26 -5.70
C LEU A 165 -12.02 -18.37 -6.43
N SER A 166 -11.33 -19.02 -7.38
CA SER A 166 -11.79 -20.31 -7.95
C SER A 166 -11.65 -21.44 -6.92
N ASP A 167 -12.15 -22.63 -7.23
CA ASP A 167 -11.93 -23.82 -6.38
C ASP A 167 -10.44 -24.12 -6.20
N HIS A 168 -9.66 -23.99 -7.28
CA HIS A 168 -8.20 -24.14 -7.24
C HIS A 168 -7.54 -23.07 -6.35
N GLY A 169 -7.89 -21.80 -6.53
CA GLY A 169 -7.38 -20.71 -5.69
C GLY A 169 -7.75 -20.89 -4.22
N LEU A 170 -8.96 -21.39 -3.93
CA LEU A 170 -9.42 -21.64 -2.57
C LEU A 170 -8.62 -22.75 -1.86
N GLN A 171 -8.24 -23.80 -2.58
CA GLN A 171 -7.38 -24.86 -2.05
C GLN A 171 -6.00 -24.34 -1.64
N ILE A 172 -5.39 -23.50 -2.49
CA ILE A 172 -4.09 -22.88 -2.20
C ILE A 172 -4.20 -21.92 -1.03
N TYR A 173 -5.24 -21.08 -0.99
CA TYR A 173 -5.50 -20.16 0.12
C TYR A 173 -5.57 -20.89 1.46
N LYS A 174 -6.38 -21.96 1.53
CA LYS A 174 -6.52 -22.79 2.76
C LYS A 174 -5.21 -23.44 3.18
N GLY A 175 -4.43 -23.95 2.21
CA GLY A 175 -3.11 -24.54 2.47
C GLY A 175 -2.09 -23.53 2.98
N THR A 176 -2.20 -22.27 2.60
CA THR A 176 -1.32 -21.19 3.08
C THR A 176 -1.71 -20.72 4.49
N SER A 177 -3.01 -20.71 4.82
CA SER A 177 -3.52 -20.29 6.14
C SER A 177 -3.26 -21.31 7.25
N LEU A 178 -3.03 -22.59 6.92
CA LEU A 178 -2.75 -23.65 7.88
C LEU A 178 -1.26 -23.77 8.27
N GLN A 179 -0.38 -23.00 7.62
CA GLN A 179 1.08 -23.03 7.86
C GLN A 179 1.56 -21.83 8.72
N GLN A 180 0.65 -21.06 9.28
CA GLN A 180 0.89 -19.93 10.19
C GLN A 180 0.50 -20.29 11.61
#